data_0c0e27e1a97b5c6dfc44d1e4cf46911c
#
_entry.id   0c0e27e1a97b5c6dfc44d1e4cf46911c
#
_cell.length_a   1.000
_cell.length_b   1.000
_cell.length_c   1.000
_cell.angle_alpha   90.00
_cell.angle_beta   90.00
_cell.angle_gamma   90.00
#
_symmetry.space_group_name_H-M   'P 1'
#
loop_
_entity.id
_entity.type
_entity.pdbx_description
1 polymer ?
#
loop_
_entity_poly.entity_id
_entity_poly.type
_entity_poly.pdbx_seq_one_letter_code
_entity_poly.pdbx_strand_id
1 'polypeptide(L)'
;MPLMTEKLECIVCGRRFPRGQGVTLVIGEKEYAFHSKRCALKFLRRVLEEFDEGILTKAFNNVAKEFAEELEEVRERKAKKIV
;
A
#
# COMPACT_ATOMS: atom_id res chain seq x y z
N MET A 1 -28.44 3.20 2.35
CA MET A 1 -27.16 3.53 2.96
C MET A 1 -26.35 4.46 2.08
N PRO A 2 -26.11 5.63 2.55
CA PRO A 2 -25.37 6.62 1.74
C PRO A 2 -23.94 6.20 1.42
N LEU A 3 -23.31 5.41 2.26
CA LEU A 3 -21.94 5.02 2.02
C LEU A 3 -21.75 4.21 0.76
N MET A 4 -22.76 3.45 0.38
CA MET A 4 -22.68 2.60 -0.81
C MET A 4 -22.73 3.39 -2.11
N THR A 5 -23.26 4.60 -2.05
CA THR A 5 -23.38 5.42 -3.24
C THR A 5 -22.32 6.49 -3.35
N GLU A 6 -21.47 6.59 -2.33
CA GLU A 6 -20.41 7.59 -2.35
C GLU A 6 -19.37 7.23 -3.39
N LYS A 7 -19.00 8.21 -4.18
CA LYS A 7 -17.99 8.01 -5.20
C LYS A 7 -16.75 8.81 -4.90
N LEU A 8 -15.62 8.21 -5.17
CA LEU A 8 -14.32 8.84 -5.00
C LEU A 8 -13.72 9.12 -6.36
N GLU A 9 -12.76 10.01 -6.36
CA GLU A 9 -12.05 10.33 -7.57
C GLU A 9 -10.59 9.93 -7.41
N CYS A 10 -10.07 9.18 -8.40
CA CYS A 10 -8.68 8.77 -8.38
C CYS A 10 -7.79 10.01 -8.53
N ILE A 11 -6.87 10.19 -7.60
CA ILE A 11 -6.04 11.40 -7.63
C ILE A 11 -4.96 11.33 -8.71
N VAL A 12 -4.79 10.19 -9.34
CA VAL A 12 -3.80 10.05 -10.40
C VAL A 12 -4.40 10.28 -11.78
N CYS A 13 -5.51 9.63 -12.07
CA CYS A 13 -6.09 9.72 -13.41
C CYS A 13 -7.45 10.42 -13.46
N GLY A 14 -8.04 10.74 -12.31
CA GLY A 14 -9.30 11.46 -12.27
C GLY A 14 -10.53 10.61 -12.47
N ARG A 15 -10.37 9.30 -12.62
CA ARG A 15 -11.51 8.43 -12.82
C ARG A 15 -12.32 8.30 -11.53
N ARG A 16 -13.62 8.32 -11.65
CA ARG A 16 -14.49 8.14 -10.51
C ARG A 16 -14.80 6.68 -10.28
N PHE A 17 -14.92 6.30 -9.02
CA PHE A 17 -15.19 4.91 -8.67
C PHE A 17 -15.92 4.86 -7.35
N PRO A 18 -16.73 3.82 -7.12
CA PRO A 18 -17.41 3.67 -5.84
C PRO A 18 -16.44 3.37 -4.72
N ARG A 19 -16.74 3.93 -3.54
CA ARG A 19 -15.93 3.61 -2.37
C ARG A 19 -15.99 2.12 -2.12
N GLY A 20 -14.84 1.53 -1.85
CA GLY A 20 -14.74 0.11 -1.61
C GLY A 20 -14.25 -0.69 -2.79
N GLN A 21 -14.16 -0.09 -3.96
CA GLN A 21 -13.69 -0.80 -5.15
C GLN A 21 -12.26 -0.44 -5.54
N GLY A 22 -11.74 0.62 -5.02
CA GLY A 22 -10.37 1.00 -5.35
C GLY A 22 -9.45 0.75 -4.20
N VAL A 23 -8.35 1.48 -4.21
CA VAL A 23 -7.37 1.46 -3.13
C VAL A 23 -7.40 2.81 -2.44
N THR A 24 -7.48 2.81 -1.13
CA THR A 24 -7.40 4.06 -0.39
C THR A 24 -6.25 3.97 0.60
N LEU A 25 -5.62 5.10 0.81
CA LEU A 25 -4.48 5.20 1.69
C LEU A 25 -4.68 6.38 2.62
N VAL A 26 -4.59 6.14 3.91
CA VAL A 26 -4.79 7.20 4.89
C VAL A 26 -3.44 7.53 5.52
N ILE A 27 -3.02 8.77 5.33
CA ILE A 27 -1.78 9.26 5.91
C ILE A 27 -2.12 10.46 6.77
N GLY A 28 -1.92 10.32 8.07
CA GLY A 28 -2.30 11.38 8.98
C GLY A 28 -3.80 11.55 8.94
N GLU A 29 -4.25 12.75 8.55
CA GLU A 29 -5.67 13.03 8.50
C GLU A 29 -6.21 13.05 7.07
N LYS A 30 -5.38 12.71 6.10
CA LYS A 30 -5.77 12.76 4.69
C LYS A 30 -5.96 11.39 4.11
N GLU A 31 -6.97 11.26 3.29
CA GLU A 31 -7.25 10.02 2.57
C GLU A 31 -6.93 10.23 1.10
N TYR A 32 -6.17 9.30 0.54
CA TYR A 32 -5.80 9.34 -0.88
C TYR A 32 -6.45 8.15 -1.57
N ALA A 33 -7.19 8.44 -2.63
CA ALA A 33 -7.99 7.43 -3.31
C ALA A 33 -7.42 7.13 -4.69
N PHE A 34 -7.39 5.85 -5.01
CA PHE A 34 -6.92 5.38 -6.32
C PHE A 34 -7.92 4.36 -6.83
N HIS A 35 -8.26 4.45 -8.11
CA HIS A 35 -9.23 3.50 -8.63
C HIS A 35 -8.62 2.12 -8.88
N SER A 36 -7.30 2.00 -8.91
CA SER A 36 -6.66 0.72 -9.15
C SER A 36 -5.28 0.70 -8.49
N LYS A 37 -4.73 -0.51 -8.36
CA LYS A 37 -3.40 -0.70 -7.82
C LYS A 37 -2.35 0.00 -8.67
N ARG A 38 -2.56 0.00 -9.98
CA ARG A 38 -1.60 0.62 -10.88
C ARG A 38 -1.45 2.10 -10.58
N CYS A 39 -2.56 2.78 -10.34
CA CYS A 39 -2.50 4.19 -10.00
C CYS A 39 -1.85 4.40 -8.64
N ALA A 40 -2.16 3.54 -7.69
CA ALA A 40 -1.56 3.64 -6.37
C ALA A 40 -0.04 3.49 -6.43
N LEU A 41 0.43 2.52 -7.21
CA LEU A 41 1.86 2.30 -7.35
C LEU A 41 2.53 3.48 -8.05
N LYS A 42 1.88 4.01 -9.06
CA LYS A 42 2.43 5.15 -9.78
C LYS A 42 2.59 6.35 -8.85
N PHE A 43 1.58 6.58 -8.03
CA PHE A 43 1.63 7.67 -7.07
C PHE A 43 2.74 7.45 -6.05
N LEU A 44 2.83 6.25 -5.50
CA LEU A 44 3.84 5.96 -4.50
C LEU A 44 5.26 6.10 -5.05
N ARG A 45 5.47 5.67 -6.27
CA ARG A 45 6.80 5.80 -6.88
C ARG A 45 7.22 7.26 -6.94
N ARG A 46 6.28 8.15 -7.27
CA ARG A 46 6.60 9.57 -7.31
C ARG A 46 6.86 10.14 -5.93
N VAL A 47 6.09 9.69 -4.96
CA VAL A 47 6.32 10.13 -3.58
C VAL A 47 7.72 9.74 -3.12
N LEU A 48 8.13 8.53 -3.46
CA LEU A 48 9.44 8.05 -3.06
C LEU A 48 10.57 8.88 -3.67
N GLU A 49 10.33 9.46 -4.84
CA GLU A 49 11.35 10.30 -5.47
C GLU A 49 11.57 11.60 -4.73
N GLU A 50 10.64 11.96 -3.84
CA GLU A 50 10.80 13.19 -3.06
C GLU A 50 11.73 13.02 -1.87
N PHE A 51 12.11 11.79 -1.56
CA PHE A 51 12.92 11.52 -0.37
C PHE A 51 14.38 11.35 -0.72
N ASP A 52 15.23 11.65 0.26
CA ASP A 52 16.65 11.43 0.11
C ASP A 52 16.94 9.93 -0.05
N GLU A 53 17.89 9.62 -0.93
CA GLU A 53 18.21 8.23 -1.22
C GLU A 53 18.67 7.48 0.02
N GLY A 54 19.43 8.12 0.89
CA GLY A 54 19.89 7.46 2.10
C GLY A 54 18.74 7.08 3.02
N ILE A 55 17.76 7.97 3.15
CA ILE A 55 16.60 7.71 3.97
C ILE A 55 15.78 6.57 3.38
N LEU A 56 15.61 6.58 2.06
CA LEU A 56 14.86 5.54 1.39
C LEU A 56 15.52 4.18 1.54
N THR A 57 16.82 4.13 1.35
CA THR A 57 17.55 2.87 1.47
C THR A 57 17.36 2.26 2.85
N LYS A 58 17.44 3.09 3.87
CA LYS A 58 17.28 2.63 5.23
C LYS A 58 15.87 2.11 5.47
N ALA A 59 14.87 2.86 4.99
CA ALA A 59 13.49 2.46 5.18
C ALA A 59 13.18 1.17 4.44
N PHE A 60 13.63 1.06 3.22
CA PHE A 60 13.41 -0.15 2.44
C PHE A 60 14.05 -1.37 3.09
N ASN A 61 15.26 -1.21 3.58
CA ASN A 61 15.95 -2.30 4.25
C ASN A 61 15.23 -2.74 5.52
N ASN A 62 14.74 -1.77 6.30
CA ASN A 62 14.02 -2.09 7.51
C ASN A 62 12.75 -2.88 7.22
N VAL A 63 11.97 -2.42 6.24
CA VAL A 63 10.72 -3.08 5.90
C VAL A 63 10.99 -4.46 5.30
N ALA A 64 11.99 -4.56 4.44
CA ALA A 64 12.34 -5.85 3.84
C ALA A 64 12.74 -6.85 4.91
N LYS A 65 13.44 -6.38 5.93
CA LYS A 65 13.84 -7.25 7.03
C LYS A 65 12.64 -7.74 7.82
N GLU A 66 11.68 -6.85 8.06
CA GLU A 66 10.47 -7.24 8.77
C GLU A 66 9.71 -8.33 8.04
N PHE A 67 9.57 -8.17 6.73
CA PHE A 67 8.87 -9.19 5.95
C PHE A 67 9.65 -10.50 5.90
N ALA A 68 10.97 -10.41 5.82
CA ALA A 68 11.78 -11.62 5.82
C ALA A 68 11.61 -12.40 7.12
N GLU A 69 11.52 -11.69 8.23
CA GLU A 69 11.32 -12.36 9.52
C GLU A 69 9.94 -12.99 9.61
N GLU A 70 8.92 -12.31 9.07
CA GLU A 70 7.59 -12.87 9.07
C GLU A 70 7.49 -14.12 8.20
N LEU A 71 8.15 -14.08 7.06
CA LEU A 71 8.16 -15.24 6.18
C LEU A 71 8.86 -16.42 6.83
N GLU A 72 9.91 -16.15 7.59
CA GLU A 72 10.62 -17.20 8.27
C GLU A 72 9.74 -17.87 9.31
N GLU A 73 8.97 -17.08 10.06
CA GLU A 73 8.05 -17.64 11.03
C GLU A 73 7.01 -18.53 10.36
N VAL A 74 6.49 -18.10 9.23
CA VAL A 74 5.50 -18.88 8.52
C VAL A 74 6.09 -20.19 8.04
N ARG A 75 7.31 -20.14 7.53
CA ARG A 75 7.99 -21.36 7.09
C ARG A 75 8.23 -22.34 8.22
N GLU A 76 8.61 -21.84 9.38
CA GLU A 76 8.81 -22.68 10.53
C GLU A 76 7.51 -23.36 10.96
N ARG A 77 6.43 -22.61 10.94
CA ARG A 77 5.14 -23.18 11.31
C ARG A 77 4.73 -24.29 10.35
N LYS A 78 4.95 -24.05 9.06
CA LYS A 78 4.62 -25.06 8.07
C LYS A 78 5.46 -26.31 8.23
N ALA A 79 6.74 -26.12 8.53
CA ALA A 79 7.62 -27.26 8.74
C ALA A 79 7.15 -28.09 9.91
N LYS A 80 6.71 -27.45 10.98
CA LYS A 80 6.23 -28.17 12.13
C LYS A 80 4.97 -28.97 11.82
N LYS A 81 4.13 -28.43 10.95
CA LYS A 81 2.91 -29.14 10.58
C LYS A 81 3.18 -30.39 9.77
N ILE A 82 4.23 -30.38 9.01
CA ILE A 82 4.54 -31.51 8.16
C ILE A 82 4.98 -32.70 8.95
N VAL A 83 5.59 -32.47 10.09
CA VAL A 83 5.98 -33.55 10.97
C VAL A 83 4.79 -34.15 11.67
#